data_ae325118e7ed386f887b944cffbbab75
#
_entry.id   ae325118e7ed386f887b944cffbbab75
#
_cell.length_a   1.000
_cell.length_b   1.000
_cell.length_c   1.000
_cell.angle_alpha   90.00
_cell.angle_beta   90.00
_cell.angle_gamma   90.00
#
_symmetry.space_group_name_H-M   'P 1'
#
loop_
_entity.id
_entity.type
_entity.pdbx_description
1 polymer ?
#
loop_
_entity_poly.entity_id
_entity_poly.type
_entity_poly.pdbx_seq_one_letter_code
_entity_poly.pdbx_strand_id
1 'polypeptide(L)'
;YTLAMTSQQETYDYLQAVYASVMFKDVIPRLNTADINSLERVARYLASVTGSPISINKIKNTFVSSGVKISFETVKRYIQGLQDSLLFYSAAQFKVRGRELLQSSEKYYLVDVGLRRIMLPDANADQGHILENVIYLELVRRGYTVYVGRVDEYEIDFVAVDTLQNLTYYQVALETLNEETLSRELRPLQKISD
;
A
#
# COMPACT_ATOMS: atom_id res chain seq x y z
N TYR A 1 15.80 12.90 5.25
CA TYR A 1 15.63 13.46 6.61
C TYR A 1 16.51 12.78 7.66
N THR A 2 16.96 11.60 7.40
CA THR A 2 17.74 10.79 8.35
C THR A 2 19.15 11.32 8.62
N LEU A 3 19.73 12.08 7.71
CA LEU A 3 21.09 12.57 7.83
C LEU A 3 21.30 13.66 8.92
N ALA A 4 20.22 14.33 9.34
CA ALA A 4 20.28 15.39 10.34
C ALA A 4 19.79 14.96 11.73
N MET A 5 19.24 13.74 11.85
CA MET A 5 18.63 13.27 13.10
C MET A 5 19.57 12.35 13.85
N THR A 6 19.82 12.68 15.11
CA THR A 6 20.78 11.98 15.96
C THR A 6 20.15 10.95 16.88
N SER A 7 18.80 10.97 17.04
CA SER A 7 18.09 10.05 17.91
C SER A 7 16.81 9.46 17.27
N GLN A 8 16.38 8.32 17.78
CA GLN A 8 15.09 7.72 17.38
C GLN A 8 13.91 8.63 17.76
N GLN A 9 14.00 9.36 18.87
CA GLN A 9 12.96 10.26 19.33
C GLN A 9 12.80 11.44 18.36
N GLU A 10 13.89 12.07 17.96
CA GLU A 10 13.84 13.17 16.97
C GLU A 10 13.23 12.73 15.65
N THR A 11 13.59 11.52 15.18
CA THR A 11 12.98 10.96 13.97
C THR A 11 11.48 10.73 14.14
N TYR A 12 11.05 10.21 15.29
CA TYR A 12 9.64 9.99 15.60
C TYR A 12 8.87 11.31 15.62
N ASP A 13 9.37 12.31 16.35
CA ASP A 13 8.74 13.63 16.49
C ASP A 13 8.62 14.33 15.13
N TYR A 14 9.67 14.24 14.30
CA TYR A 14 9.68 14.77 12.94
C TYR A 14 8.60 14.11 12.07
N LEU A 15 8.55 12.78 12.02
CA LEU A 15 7.58 12.03 11.22
C LEU A 15 6.15 12.29 11.71
N GLN A 16 5.95 12.42 13.03
CA GLN A 16 4.66 12.79 13.61
C GLN A 16 4.23 14.19 13.16
N ALA A 17 5.14 15.16 13.16
CA ALA A 17 4.87 16.50 12.67
C ALA A 17 4.55 16.53 11.17
N VAL A 18 5.26 15.72 10.35
CA VAL A 18 4.97 15.57 8.92
C VAL A 18 3.57 14.98 8.72
N TYR A 19 3.26 13.87 9.38
CA TYR A 19 1.94 13.24 9.30
C TYR A 19 0.82 14.22 9.69
N ALA A 20 0.96 14.86 10.84
CA ALA A 20 -0.01 15.86 11.32
C ALA A 20 -0.16 17.01 10.31
N SER A 21 0.95 17.52 9.77
CA SER A 21 0.93 18.60 8.78
C SER A 21 0.16 18.21 7.52
N VAL A 22 0.39 17.03 6.96
CA VAL A 22 -0.32 16.55 5.77
C VAL A 22 -1.80 16.35 6.09
N MET A 23 -2.13 15.70 7.22
CA MET A 23 -3.53 15.50 7.63
C MET A 23 -4.29 16.81 7.80
N PHE A 24 -3.74 17.77 8.56
CA PHE A 24 -4.44 19.02 8.90
C PHE A 24 -4.40 20.08 7.80
N LYS A 25 -3.35 20.14 7.00
CA LYS A 25 -3.19 21.19 5.98
C LYS A 25 -3.65 20.76 4.58
N ASP A 26 -3.74 19.47 4.31
CA ASP A 26 -4.11 18.97 2.99
C ASP A 26 -5.32 18.02 3.02
N VAL A 27 -5.24 16.87 3.70
CA VAL A 27 -6.28 15.84 3.64
C VAL A 27 -7.63 16.36 4.16
N ILE A 28 -7.67 16.90 5.40
CA ILE A 28 -8.92 17.33 6.05
C ILE A 28 -9.57 18.49 5.28
N PRO A 29 -8.85 19.57 4.91
CA PRO A 29 -9.44 20.64 4.11
C PRO A 29 -9.95 20.19 2.75
N ARG A 30 -9.19 19.34 2.05
CA ARG A 30 -9.58 18.78 0.75
C ARG A 30 -10.87 17.96 0.82
N LEU A 31 -11.02 17.16 1.85
CA LEU A 31 -12.21 16.33 2.08
C LEU A 31 -13.39 17.13 2.65
N ASN A 32 -13.16 18.30 3.22
CA ASN A 32 -14.15 19.08 3.94
C ASN A 32 -14.97 18.20 4.90
N THR A 33 -14.27 17.37 5.70
CA THR A 33 -14.92 16.42 6.61
C THR A 33 -14.84 16.88 8.05
N ALA A 34 -15.96 16.75 8.76
CA ALA A 34 -16.03 16.95 10.21
C ALA A 34 -15.68 15.66 10.99
N ASP A 35 -15.79 14.49 10.34
CA ASP A 35 -15.51 13.18 10.96
C ASP A 35 -14.03 12.79 10.78
N ILE A 36 -13.18 13.53 11.49
CA ILE A 36 -11.72 13.30 11.50
C ILE A 36 -11.41 11.91 12.10
N ASN A 37 -12.17 11.48 13.10
CA ASN A 37 -11.94 10.19 13.75
C ASN A 37 -12.09 9.00 12.78
N SER A 38 -13.15 8.98 11.97
CA SER A 38 -13.33 7.92 10.97
C SER A 38 -12.28 8.01 9.86
N LEU A 39 -11.87 9.21 9.46
CA LEU A 39 -10.78 9.41 8.50
C LEU A 39 -9.46 8.83 9.02
N GLU A 40 -9.06 9.17 10.25
CA GLU A 40 -7.85 8.62 10.87
C GLU A 40 -7.90 7.09 11.04
N ARG A 41 -9.06 6.54 11.40
CA ARG A 41 -9.25 5.10 11.45
C ARG A 41 -9.04 4.44 10.09
N VAL A 42 -9.59 5.02 9.01
CA VAL A 42 -9.38 4.51 7.64
C VAL A 42 -7.90 4.57 7.28
N ALA A 43 -7.20 5.67 7.56
CA ALA A 43 -5.77 5.80 7.31
C ALA A 43 -4.95 4.74 8.07
N ARG A 44 -5.19 4.56 9.37
CA ARG A 44 -4.54 3.53 10.19
C ARG A 44 -4.84 2.10 9.70
N TYR A 45 -6.08 1.85 9.29
CA TYR A 45 -6.45 0.55 8.75
C TYR A 45 -5.69 0.26 7.44
N LEU A 46 -5.61 1.22 6.51
CA LEU A 46 -4.80 1.06 5.29
C LEU A 46 -3.32 0.78 5.63
N ALA A 47 -2.75 1.51 6.59
CA ALA A 47 -1.39 1.27 7.06
C ALA A 47 -1.20 -0.14 7.65
N SER A 48 -2.23 -0.69 8.31
CA SER A 48 -2.17 -2.05 8.91
C SER A 48 -2.23 -3.16 7.87
N VAL A 49 -2.87 -2.92 6.73
CA VAL A 49 -3.04 -3.89 5.63
C VAL A 49 -2.16 -3.57 4.41
N THR A 50 -1.13 -2.74 4.59
CA THR A 50 -0.16 -2.40 3.53
C THR A 50 0.35 -3.68 2.86
N GLY A 51 0.37 -3.70 1.52
CA GLY A 51 0.79 -4.85 0.73
C GLY A 51 -0.24 -5.99 0.62
N SER A 52 -1.35 -5.91 1.33
CA SER A 52 -2.43 -6.92 1.23
C SER A 52 -3.54 -6.46 0.31
N PRO A 53 -4.08 -7.36 -0.56
CA PRO A 53 -5.21 -7.02 -1.42
C PRO A 53 -6.46 -6.72 -0.59
N ILE A 54 -7.06 -5.56 -0.79
CA ILE A 54 -8.26 -5.16 -0.07
C ILE A 54 -9.24 -4.40 -0.96
N SER A 55 -10.53 -4.65 -0.75
CA SER A 55 -11.60 -3.89 -1.41
C SER A 55 -12.23 -2.87 -0.46
N ILE A 56 -12.78 -1.79 -1.02
CA ILE A 56 -13.49 -0.76 -0.25
C ILE A 56 -14.66 -1.38 0.55
N ASN A 57 -15.35 -2.37 -0.02
CA ASN A 57 -16.42 -3.09 0.67
C ASN A 57 -15.92 -3.83 1.91
N LYS A 58 -14.75 -4.48 1.82
CA LYS A 58 -14.15 -5.17 2.97
C LYS A 58 -13.78 -4.17 4.06
N ILE A 59 -13.20 -3.02 3.72
CA ILE A 59 -12.90 -1.94 4.67
C ILE A 59 -14.19 -1.48 5.34
N LYS A 60 -15.21 -1.07 4.57
CA LYS A 60 -16.51 -0.66 5.11
C LYS A 60 -17.10 -1.71 6.06
N ASN A 61 -17.13 -2.98 5.66
CA ASN A 61 -17.70 -4.05 6.47
C ASN A 61 -16.95 -4.26 7.77
N THR A 62 -15.61 -4.17 7.76
CA THR A 62 -14.77 -4.23 8.98
C THR A 62 -15.15 -3.11 9.95
N PHE A 63 -15.33 -1.87 9.47
CA PHE A 63 -15.74 -0.75 10.32
C PHE A 63 -17.15 -0.91 10.86
N VAL A 64 -18.11 -1.32 10.03
CA VAL A 64 -19.50 -1.55 10.45
C VAL A 64 -19.56 -2.66 11.50
N SER A 65 -18.81 -3.76 11.36
CA SER A 65 -18.75 -4.84 12.37
C SER A 65 -18.11 -4.40 13.68
N SER A 66 -17.28 -3.37 13.67
CA SER A 66 -16.71 -2.75 14.89
C SER A 66 -17.57 -1.62 15.47
N GLY A 67 -18.83 -1.46 14.98
CA GLY A 67 -19.77 -0.47 15.48
C GLY A 67 -19.63 0.94 14.90
N VAL A 68 -18.76 1.13 13.89
CA VAL A 68 -18.57 2.43 13.22
C VAL A 68 -19.57 2.57 12.08
N LYS A 69 -20.41 3.62 12.12
CA LYS A 69 -21.32 3.93 11.01
C LYS A 69 -20.57 4.64 9.88
N ILE A 70 -20.25 3.92 8.83
CA ILE A 70 -19.56 4.48 7.66
C ILE A 70 -20.14 3.89 6.37
N SER A 71 -20.33 4.71 5.34
CA SER A 71 -20.81 4.29 4.03
C SER A 71 -19.65 3.89 3.11
N PHE A 72 -19.96 3.13 2.06
CA PHE A 72 -19.01 2.82 0.98
C PHE A 72 -18.43 4.10 0.36
N GLU A 73 -19.30 5.08 0.06
CA GLU A 73 -18.89 6.34 -0.56
C GLU A 73 -17.98 7.16 0.36
N THR A 74 -18.23 7.11 1.67
CA THR A 74 -17.36 7.80 2.64
C THR A 74 -15.98 7.15 2.69
N VAL A 75 -15.90 5.82 2.75
CA VAL A 75 -14.61 5.10 2.73
C VAL A 75 -13.85 5.41 1.44
N LYS A 76 -14.53 5.32 0.28
CA LYS A 76 -13.95 5.64 -1.02
C LYS A 76 -13.39 7.06 -1.07
N ARG A 77 -14.16 8.04 -0.61
CA ARG A 77 -13.75 9.45 -0.55
C ARG A 77 -12.55 9.67 0.36
N TYR A 78 -12.50 9.00 1.52
CA TYR A 78 -11.37 9.10 2.43
C TYR A 78 -10.09 8.50 1.83
N ILE A 79 -10.19 7.33 1.20
CA ILE A 79 -9.06 6.71 0.50
C ILE A 79 -8.54 7.65 -0.60
N GLN A 80 -9.45 8.19 -1.42
CA GLN A 80 -9.07 9.11 -2.49
C GLN A 80 -8.35 10.35 -1.93
N GLY A 81 -8.86 10.97 -0.86
CA GLY A 81 -8.21 12.11 -0.24
C GLY A 81 -6.82 11.80 0.31
N LEU A 82 -6.62 10.62 0.89
CA LEU A 82 -5.31 10.14 1.35
C LEU A 82 -4.33 9.92 0.19
N GLN A 83 -4.82 9.44 -0.95
CA GLN A 83 -4.03 9.26 -2.17
C GLN A 83 -3.68 10.61 -2.83
N ASP A 84 -4.65 11.52 -2.97
CA ASP A 84 -4.46 12.84 -3.55
C ASP A 84 -3.48 13.71 -2.73
N SER A 85 -3.36 13.43 -1.43
CA SER A 85 -2.40 14.05 -0.52
C SER A 85 -1.09 13.28 -0.40
N LEU A 86 -0.86 12.30 -1.28
CA LEU A 86 0.36 11.51 -1.35
C LEU A 86 0.75 10.81 -0.04
N LEU A 87 -0.21 10.45 0.81
CA LEU A 87 0.05 9.60 1.97
C LEU A 87 0.07 8.12 1.60
N PHE A 88 -0.76 7.74 0.63
CA PHE A 88 -0.84 6.38 0.10
C PHE A 88 -0.82 6.37 -1.41
N TYR A 89 -0.23 5.33 -1.96
CA TYR A 89 -0.41 4.90 -3.33
C TYR A 89 -1.27 3.65 -3.39
N SER A 90 -1.89 3.37 -4.53
CA SER A 90 -2.52 2.08 -4.79
C SER A 90 -1.95 1.40 -6.01
N ALA A 91 -1.94 0.07 -5.98
CA ALA A 91 -1.67 -0.78 -7.13
C ALA A 91 -2.91 -1.63 -7.42
N ALA A 92 -3.51 -1.39 -8.59
CA ALA A 92 -4.63 -2.17 -9.08
C ALA A 92 -4.17 -3.57 -9.48
N GLN A 93 -5.08 -4.55 -9.45
CA GLN A 93 -4.78 -5.88 -9.94
C GLN A 93 -4.80 -5.92 -11.48
N PHE A 94 -3.78 -6.58 -12.04
CA PHE A 94 -3.59 -6.76 -13.47
C PHE A 94 -3.57 -8.25 -13.80
N LYS A 95 -4.54 -8.69 -14.61
CA LYS A 95 -4.57 -10.05 -15.12
C LYS A 95 -3.53 -10.19 -16.22
N VAL A 96 -2.49 -10.96 -15.97
CA VAL A 96 -1.34 -11.10 -16.88
C VAL A 96 -1.78 -11.72 -18.21
N ARG A 97 -2.55 -12.82 -18.15
CA ARG A 97 -3.20 -13.40 -19.33
C ARG A 97 -4.44 -12.57 -19.68
N GLY A 98 -4.44 -11.94 -20.83
CA GLY A 98 -5.52 -11.06 -21.31
C GLY A 98 -5.24 -9.56 -21.12
N ARG A 99 -4.22 -9.19 -20.33
CA ARG A 99 -3.79 -7.79 -20.10
C ARG A 99 -4.94 -6.87 -19.69
N GLU A 100 -5.71 -7.29 -18.69
CA GLU A 100 -6.88 -6.60 -18.16
C GLU A 100 -6.64 -6.05 -16.76
N LEU A 101 -7.15 -4.85 -16.46
CA LEU A 101 -7.27 -4.34 -15.11
C LEU A 101 -8.48 -4.94 -14.40
N LEU A 102 -8.28 -5.50 -13.21
CA LEU A 102 -9.35 -6.04 -12.38
C LEU A 102 -9.78 -4.98 -11.35
N GLN A 103 -11.09 -4.73 -11.26
CA GLN A 103 -11.65 -3.72 -10.36
C GLN A 103 -12.05 -4.27 -8.98
N SER A 104 -11.58 -5.46 -8.58
CA SER A 104 -12.09 -6.16 -7.40
C SER A 104 -11.42 -5.75 -6.09
N SER A 105 -10.12 -5.52 -6.11
CA SER A 105 -9.32 -5.11 -4.96
C SER A 105 -8.02 -4.46 -5.41
N GLU A 106 -7.43 -3.65 -4.53
CA GLU A 106 -6.15 -3.00 -4.73
C GLU A 106 -5.25 -3.29 -3.54
N LYS A 107 -3.94 -3.21 -3.74
CA LYS A 107 -2.99 -3.10 -2.64
C LYS A 107 -2.68 -1.62 -2.41
N TYR A 108 -2.52 -1.25 -1.14
CA TYR A 108 -2.16 0.12 -0.76
C TYR A 108 -0.76 0.13 -0.15
N TYR A 109 0.02 1.15 -0.50
CA TYR A 109 1.40 1.34 -0.06
C TYR A 109 1.57 2.74 0.52
N LEU A 110 2.25 2.85 1.65
CA LEU A 110 2.59 4.14 2.26
C LEU A 110 3.70 4.83 1.46
N VAL A 111 3.62 6.15 1.33
CA VAL A 111 4.69 6.96 0.71
C VAL A 111 6.01 6.87 1.47
N ASP A 112 5.96 6.59 2.76
CA ASP A 112 7.12 6.39 3.62
C ASP A 112 6.79 5.36 4.71
N VAL A 113 7.58 4.30 4.78
CA VAL A 113 7.38 3.22 5.77
C VAL A 113 7.58 3.68 7.21
N GLY A 114 8.30 4.79 7.43
CA GLY A 114 8.43 5.42 8.75
C GLY A 114 7.12 5.95 9.27
N LEU A 115 6.22 6.42 8.40
CA LEU A 115 4.87 6.86 8.79
C LEU A 115 4.04 5.71 9.36
N ARG A 116 4.26 4.47 8.91
CA ARG A 116 3.58 3.31 9.47
C ARG A 116 3.82 3.19 10.99
N ARG A 117 5.04 3.45 11.44
CA ARG A 117 5.38 3.41 12.87
C ARG A 117 4.66 4.50 13.67
N ILE A 118 4.44 5.67 13.06
CA ILE A 118 3.66 6.76 13.69
C ILE A 118 2.18 6.38 13.80
N MET A 119 1.63 5.79 12.76
CA MET A 119 0.22 5.41 12.70
C MET A 119 -0.10 4.17 13.53
N LEU A 120 0.87 3.25 13.67
CA LEU A 120 0.74 1.94 14.32
C LEU A 120 1.94 1.65 15.24
N PRO A 121 2.11 2.40 16.35
CA PRO A 121 3.31 2.31 17.18
C PRO A 121 3.51 0.93 17.82
N ASP A 122 2.42 0.23 18.14
CA ASP A 122 2.44 -1.08 18.82
C ASP A 122 2.35 -2.27 17.86
N ALA A 123 2.24 -2.05 16.55
CA ALA A 123 2.11 -3.13 15.58
C ALA A 123 3.46 -3.72 15.23
N ASN A 124 3.62 -5.03 15.45
CA ASN A 124 4.72 -5.77 14.84
C ASN A 124 4.64 -5.62 13.32
N ALA A 125 5.71 -5.14 12.73
CA ALA A 125 5.78 -4.97 11.29
C ALA A 125 6.08 -6.31 10.65
N ASP A 126 5.22 -6.75 9.72
CA ASP A 126 5.58 -7.80 8.78
C ASP A 126 6.68 -7.25 7.86
N GLN A 127 7.89 -7.78 8.02
CA GLN A 127 9.06 -7.33 7.26
C GLN A 127 8.90 -7.57 5.75
N GLY A 128 8.17 -8.61 5.35
CA GLY A 128 7.86 -8.90 3.96
C GLY A 128 7.04 -7.77 3.33
N HIS A 129 5.97 -7.35 3.98
CA HIS A 129 5.14 -6.24 3.51
C HIS A 129 5.88 -4.88 3.53
N ILE A 130 6.80 -4.67 4.47
CA ILE A 130 7.65 -3.48 4.47
C ILE A 130 8.60 -3.49 3.27
N LEU A 131 9.26 -4.61 3.01
CA LEU A 131 10.14 -4.76 1.84
C LEU A 131 9.36 -4.56 0.54
N GLU A 132 8.18 -5.17 0.44
CA GLU A 132 7.28 -4.98 -0.70
C GLU A 132 6.92 -3.50 -0.91
N ASN A 133 6.60 -2.77 0.17
CA ASN A 133 6.33 -1.33 0.10
C ASN A 133 7.56 -0.53 -0.41
N VAL A 134 8.76 -0.87 0.05
CA VAL A 134 10.01 -0.20 -0.40
C VAL A 134 10.26 -0.46 -1.88
N ILE A 135 10.08 -1.70 -2.35
CA ILE A 135 10.24 -2.05 -3.77
C ILE A 135 9.18 -1.34 -4.63
N TYR A 136 7.92 -1.29 -4.17
CA TYR A 136 6.87 -0.53 -4.85
C TYR A 136 7.28 0.93 -5.07
N LEU A 137 7.72 1.61 -4.00
CA LEU A 137 8.14 3.01 -4.07
C LEU A 137 9.33 3.22 -5.01
N GLU A 138 10.28 2.29 -5.00
CA GLU A 138 11.44 2.36 -5.91
C GLU A 138 11.02 2.17 -7.38
N LEU A 139 10.08 1.28 -7.68
CA LEU A 139 9.55 1.11 -9.03
C LEU A 139 8.83 2.39 -9.50
N VAL A 140 7.99 2.98 -8.65
CA VAL A 140 7.31 4.25 -8.94
C VAL A 140 8.34 5.38 -9.15
N ARG A 141 9.36 5.47 -8.29
CA ARG A 141 10.45 6.46 -8.41
C ARG A 141 11.20 6.34 -9.74
N ARG A 142 11.34 5.12 -10.28
CA ARG A 142 11.93 4.85 -11.60
C ARG A 142 11.02 5.21 -12.77
N GLY A 143 9.80 5.65 -12.51
CA GLY A 143 8.83 6.04 -13.53
C GLY A 143 7.99 4.90 -14.11
N TYR A 144 7.98 3.75 -13.46
CA TYR A 144 7.07 2.66 -13.84
C TYR A 144 5.64 2.93 -13.39
N THR A 145 4.67 2.52 -14.19
CA THR A 145 3.31 2.26 -13.70
C THR A 145 3.28 0.85 -13.11
N VAL A 146 2.87 0.73 -11.84
CA VAL A 146 3.01 -0.51 -11.08
C VAL A 146 1.65 -1.10 -10.75
N TYR A 147 1.47 -2.37 -11.05
CA TYR A 147 0.28 -3.17 -10.79
C TYR A 147 0.64 -4.40 -9.95
N VAL A 148 -0.37 -5.03 -9.33
CA VAL A 148 -0.27 -6.36 -8.73
C VAL A 148 -0.68 -7.39 -9.78
N GLY A 149 0.20 -8.35 -10.09
CA GLY A 149 -0.07 -9.33 -11.13
C GLY A 149 -0.96 -10.48 -10.64
N ARG A 150 -1.82 -10.96 -11.55
CA ARG A 150 -2.60 -12.20 -11.35
C ARG A 150 -2.40 -13.10 -12.56
N VAL A 151 -1.92 -14.31 -12.31
CA VAL A 151 -1.79 -15.38 -13.29
C VAL A 151 -2.44 -16.64 -12.71
N ASP A 152 -3.56 -17.05 -13.31
CA ASP A 152 -4.42 -18.11 -12.77
C ASP A 152 -4.79 -17.82 -11.29
N GLU A 153 -4.48 -18.75 -10.37
CA GLU A 153 -4.67 -18.59 -8.92
C GLU A 153 -3.51 -17.86 -8.21
N TYR A 154 -2.40 -17.61 -8.92
CA TYR A 154 -1.19 -17.03 -8.33
C TYR A 154 -1.19 -15.51 -8.39
N GLU A 155 -0.59 -14.91 -7.37
CA GLU A 155 -0.28 -13.49 -7.32
C GLU A 155 1.20 -13.28 -7.69
N ILE A 156 1.47 -12.24 -8.48
CA ILE A 156 2.80 -11.70 -8.73
C ILE A 156 2.83 -10.35 -8.03
N ASP A 157 3.83 -10.13 -7.16
CA ASP A 157 3.85 -8.94 -6.34
C ASP A 157 3.79 -7.68 -7.18
N PHE A 158 4.58 -7.58 -8.25
CA PHE A 158 4.50 -6.44 -9.15
C PHE A 158 4.61 -6.78 -10.62
N VAL A 159 3.79 -6.08 -11.40
CA VAL A 159 3.92 -5.91 -12.84
C VAL A 159 4.25 -4.45 -13.08
N ALA A 160 5.49 -4.17 -13.44
CA ALA A 160 5.97 -2.81 -13.73
C ALA A 160 5.91 -2.56 -15.24
N VAL A 161 5.24 -1.48 -15.64
CA VAL A 161 5.06 -1.08 -17.04
C VAL A 161 5.88 0.19 -17.29
N ASP A 162 6.80 0.11 -18.24
CA ASP A 162 7.60 1.28 -18.63
C ASP A 162 6.84 2.22 -19.60
N THR A 163 7.48 3.31 -19.98
CA THR A 163 6.91 4.30 -20.92
C THR A 163 6.72 3.75 -22.34
N LEU A 164 7.39 2.65 -22.68
CA LEU A 164 7.27 1.95 -23.97
C LEU A 164 6.26 0.78 -23.91
N GLN A 165 5.53 0.65 -22.78
CA GLN A 165 4.56 -0.42 -22.52
C GLN A 165 5.19 -1.81 -22.41
N ASN A 166 6.48 -1.93 -22.11
CA ASN A 166 7.10 -3.20 -21.78
C ASN A 166 6.75 -3.59 -20.35
N LEU A 167 6.49 -4.88 -20.15
CA LEU A 167 6.14 -5.44 -18.85
C LEU A 167 7.36 -6.11 -18.23
N THR A 168 7.64 -5.78 -16.97
CA THR A 168 8.62 -6.48 -16.14
C THR A 168 7.93 -6.99 -14.88
N TYR A 169 8.21 -8.23 -14.52
CA TYR A 169 7.57 -8.91 -13.39
C TYR A 169 8.55 -9.04 -12.22
N TYR A 170 8.06 -8.77 -11.02
CA TYR A 170 8.86 -8.82 -9.79
C TYR A 170 8.14 -9.67 -8.75
N GLN A 171 8.93 -10.53 -8.08
CA GLN A 171 8.52 -11.24 -6.88
C GLN A 171 9.46 -10.82 -5.76
N VAL A 172 8.91 -10.51 -4.60
CA VAL A 172 9.64 -9.94 -3.46
C VAL A 172 9.68 -10.97 -2.34
N ALA A 173 10.86 -11.33 -1.89
CA ALA A 173 11.07 -12.25 -0.77
C ALA A 173 12.18 -11.74 0.14
N LEU A 174 12.01 -11.90 1.46
CA LEU A 174 13.02 -11.56 2.45
C LEU A 174 14.23 -12.49 2.38
N GLU A 175 13.98 -13.75 2.05
CA GLU A 175 15.00 -14.80 2.02
C GLU A 175 14.71 -15.78 0.90
N THR A 176 15.74 -16.15 0.15
CA THR A 176 15.68 -17.10 -0.96
C THR A 176 16.73 -18.20 -0.85
N LEU A 177 17.41 -18.32 0.30
CA LEU A 177 18.44 -19.34 0.53
C LEU A 177 17.86 -20.75 0.67
N ASN A 178 16.60 -20.85 1.09
CA ASN A 178 15.89 -22.12 1.18
C ASN A 178 15.27 -22.45 -0.19
N GLU A 179 15.60 -23.61 -0.76
CA GLU A 179 15.10 -24.06 -2.08
C GLU A 179 13.57 -24.16 -2.15
N GLU A 180 12.91 -24.56 -1.07
CA GLU A 180 11.45 -24.65 -1.02
C GLU A 180 10.84 -23.27 -1.10
N THR A 181 11.37 -22.29 -0.34
CA THR A 181 10.95 -20.88 -0.40
C THR A 181 11.18 -20.31 -1.79
N LEU A 182 12.38 -20.50 -2.36
CA LEU A 182 12.71 -20.03 -3.70
C LEU A 182 11.76 -20.62 -4.76
N SER A 183 11.51 -21.93 -4.71
CA SER A 183 10.59 -22.59 -5.63
C SER A 183 9.17 -22.06 -5.52
N ARG A 184 8.69 -21.79 -4.30
CA ARG A 184 7.38 -21.20 -4.06
C ARG A 184 7.27 -19.79 -4.66
N GLU A 185 8.27 -18.94 -4.41
CA GLU A 185 8.30 -17.54 -4.89
C GLU A 185 8.47 -17.46 -6.43
N LEU A 186 9.17 -18.38 -7.04
CA LEU A 186 9.34 -18.42 -8.50
C LEU A 186 8.13 -19.00 -9.26
N ARG A 187 7.28 -19.78 -8.59
CA ARG A 187 6.14 -20.46 -9.24
C ARG A 187 5.20 -19.51 -10.00
N PRO A 188 4.80 -18.33 -9.46
CA PRO A 188 3.96 -17.39 -10.20
C PRO A 188 4.62 -16.91 -11.49
N LEU A 189 5.94 -16.65 -11.46
CA LEU A 189 6.69 -16.17 -12.61
C LEU A 189 6.83 -17.25 -13.70
N GLN A 190 7.03 -18.52 -13.30
CA GLN A 190 7.08 -19.65 -14.24
C GLN A 190 5.76 -19.81 -15.00
N LYS A 191 4.62 -19.52 -14.34
CA LYS A 191 3.29 -19.60 -14.95
C LYS A 191 3.02 -18.53 -16.01
N ILE A 192 3.84 -17.51 -16.12
CA ILE A 192 3.73 -16.50 -17.20
C ILE A 192 4.15 -17.09 -18.54
N SER A 193 5.15 -17.99 -18.50
CA SER A 193 5.77 -18.57 -19.70
C SER A 193 5.01 -19.78 -20.28
N ASP A 194 4.11 -20.35 -19.48
CA ASP A 194 3.23 -21.46 -19.89
C ASP A 194 1.95 -20.90 -20.57
#